data_37adac181ff50a31d59b43c627b84fcf
#
_entry.id   37adac181ff50a31d59b43c627b84fcf
#
_cell.length_a   1.000
_cell.length_b   1.000
_cell.length_c   1.000
_cell.angle_alpha   90.00
_cell.angle_beta   90.00
_cell.angle_gamma   90.00
#
_symmetry.space_group_name_H-M   'P 1'
#
loop_
_entity.id
_entity.type
_entity.pdbx_description
1 polymer ?
#
loop_
_entity_poly.entity_id
_entity_poly.type
_entity_poly.pdbx_seq_one_letter_code
_entity_poly.pdbx_strand_id
1 'polypeptide(L)'
;MRQLGVSERRACRVIAQPRSSQRYAGRKAERDHRLVERMVEFARENPRYGYRRVWALLRREGWSVDKKRVHRLWRQEGLKVTERQRKRRRLLLGESENGCTRRRAEHKDHVWSYDFVMDLTEDGRRLKMMPVVDEYSRECLSIDVERSITAEDVVDRLASLFRGRGRPAFIRSDIGPEFVAKAIKRWLETSGVETLYIEPGSPWENAYSETFISRFSDELLKRELFGDLLEAKVLVEDHREHYNHDRPHSALGYQTPAQFAGAADLDRKVKDADGKPKELESVLTLS
;
A
#
# COMPACT_ATOMS: atom_id res chain seq x y z
N MET A 1 -27.83 15.23 39.84
CA MET A 1 -28.52 14.71 41.05
C MET A 1 -28.20 15.51 42.32
N ARG A 2 -26.94 15.85 42.60
CA ARG A 2 -26.58 16.67 43.77
C ARG A 2 -27.18 18.08 43.77
N GLN A 3 -27.43 18.68 42.60
CA GLN A 3 -28.00 20.01 42.45
C GLN A 3 -29.51 20.10 42.73
N LEU A 4 -30.23 18.98 42.67
CA LEU A 4 -31.70 18.96 42.83
C LEU A 4 -32.16 18.37 44.17
N GLY A 5 -31.27 18.02 45.10
CA GLY A 5 -31.59 17.44 46.39
C GLY A 5 -32.36 16.11 46.35
N VAL A 6 -32.38 15.44 45.22
CA VAL A 6 -33.12 14.19 44.99
C VAL A 6 -32.23 13.00 45.26
N SER A 7 -32.70 12.02 46.04
CA SER A 7 -31.95 10.77 46.28
C SER A 7 -31.79 9.95 44.99
N GLU A 8 -30.63 9.29 44.83
CA GLU A 8 -30.34 8.39 43.70
C GLU A 8 -31.46 7.35 43.46
N ARG A 9 -32.01 6.79 44.57
CA ARG A 9 -33.09 5.81 44.51
C ARG A 9 -34.36 6.38 43.86
N ARG A 10 -34.72 7.62 44.22
CA ARG A 10 -35.88 8.32 43.65
C ARG A 10 -35.65 8.69 42.20
N ALA A 11 -34.47 9.22 41.86
CA ALA A 11 -34.09 9.55 40.51
C ALA A 11 -34.13 8.31 39.58
N CYS A 12 -33.50 7.21 40.00
CA CYS A 12 -33.49 5.97 39.19
C CYS A 12 -34.91 5.40 38.99
N ARG A 13 -35.81 5.56 39.98
CA ARG A 13 -37.20 5.13 39.84
C ARG A 13 -37.95 5.97 38.78
N VAL A 14 -37.76 7.28 38.83
CA VAL A 14 -38.43 8.22 37.88
C VAL A 14 -38.01 7.98 36.44
N ILE A 15 -36.72 7.73 36.20
CA ILE A 15 -36.21 7.49 34.84
C ILE A 15 -36.23 5.99 34.45
N ALA A 16 -36.86 5.13 35.27
CA ALA A 16 -36.94 3.68 35.07
C ALA A 16 -35.58 3.00 34.84
N GLN A 17 -34.49 3.53 35.44
CA GLN A 17 -33.14 2.98 35.28
C GLN A 17 -32.78 2.15 36.53
N PRO A 18 -32.33 0.88 36.40
CA PRO A 18 -31.84 0.10 37.52
C PRO A 18 -30.64 0.78 38.21
N ARG A 19 -30.64 0.80 39.57
CA ARG A 19 -29.53 1.40 40.34
C ARG A 19 -28.20 0.70 40.08
N SER A 20 -28.20 -0.61 39.80
CA SER A 20 -27.01 -1.36 39.39
C SER A 20 -26.39 -0.78 38.10
N SER A 21 -27.20 -0.40 37.12
CA SER A 21 -26.74 0.25 35.92
C SER A 21 -26.19 1.67 36.19
N GLN A 22 -26.84 2.42 37.10
CA GLN A 22 -26.38 3.74 37.51
C GLN A 22 -25.03 3.71 38.26
N ARG A 23 -24.81 2.70 39.06
CA ARG A 23 -23.59 2.51 39.83
C ARG A 23 -22.51 1.71 39.11
N TYR A 24 -22.81 1.24 37.91
CA TYR A 24 -21.85 0.49 37.11
C TYR A 24 -20.69 1.39 36.70
N ALA A 25 -19.63 1.34 37.49
CA ALA A 25 -18.32 1.84 37.08
C ALA A 25 -17.66 0.75 36.26
N GLY A 26 -17.55 0.97 34.96
CA GLY A 26 -16.98 -0.03 34.04
C GLY A 26 -15.53 -0.34 34.40
N ARG A 27 -15.28 -1.49 35.05
CA ARG A 27 -13.91 -2.01 35.25
C ARG A 27 -13.08 -2.11 33.96
N LYS A 28 -13.71 -1.89 32.81
CA LYS A 28 -13.09 -1.85 31.49
C LYS A 28 -12.45 -0.50 31.15
N ALA A 29 -12.81 0.58 31.86
CA ALA A 29 -12.35 1.92 31.50
C ALA A 29 -10.82 2.06 31.59
N GLU A 30 -10.20 1.51 32.63
CA GLU A 30 -8.76 1.59 32.86
C GLU A 30 -7.95 0.75 31.84
N ARG A 31 -8.48 -0.44 31.49
CA ARG A 31 -7.89 -1.26 30.40
C ARG A 31 -8.09 -0.65 29.03
N ASP A 32 -9.21 0.07 28.82
CA ASP A 32 -9.47 0.77 27.57
C ASP A 32 -8.60 2.03 27.47
N HIS A 33 -8.23 2.68 28.57
CA HIS A 33 -7.44 3.92 28.57
C HIS A 33 -6.08 3.75 27.87
N ARG A 34 -5.26 2.79 28.32
CA ARG A 34 -3.96 2.51 27.69
C ARG A 34 -4.08 2.13 26.21
N LEU A 35 -5.12 1.36 25.87
CA LEU A 35 -5.37 0.99 24.48
C LEU A 35 -5.74 2.21 23.64
N VAL A 36 -6.56 3.12 24.18
CA VAL A 36 -6.96 4.36 23.52
C VAL A 36 -5.74 5.27 23.33
N GLU A 37 -4.90 5.45 24.35
CA GLU A 37 -3.66 6.22 24.24
C GLU A 37 -2.82 5.72 23.06
N ARG A 38 -2.55 4.40 23.00
CA ARG A 38 -1.76 3.82 21.92
C ARG A 38 -2.43 3.95 20.55
N MET A 39 -3.75 3.84 20.48
CA MET A 39 -4.52 4.08 19.26
C MET A 39 -4.39 5.53 18.78
N VAL A 40 -4.41 6.50 19.69
CA VAL A 40 -4.24 7.93 19.37
C VAL A 40 -2.84 8.22 18.87
N GLU A 41 -1.81 7.61 19.47
CA GLU A 41 -0.42 7.71 18.99
C GLU A 41 -0.30 7.22 17.55
N PHE A 42 -0.77 6.00 17.24
CA PHE A 42 -0.78 5.48 15.88
C PHE A 42 -1.56 6.35 14.90
N ALA A 43 -2.67 6.96 15.33
CA ALA A 43 -3.46 7.85 14.49
C ALA A 43 -2.73 9.18 14.22
N ARG A 44 -1.89 9.66 15.14
CA ARG A 44 -1.05 10.85 14.96
C ARG A 44 0.12 10.56 14.03
N GLU A 45 0.83 9.45 14.24
CA GLU A 45 1.91 8.99 13.38
C GLU A 45 1.43 8.72 11.94
N ASN A 46 0.24 8.13 11.82
CA ASN A 46 -0.34 7.70 10.55
C ASN A 46 -1.77 8.24 10.35
N PRO A 47 -1.96 9.53 10.06
CA PRO A 47 -3.30 10.16 10.02
C PRO A 47 -4.24 9.60 8.94
N ARG A 48 -3.70 8.87 7.96
CA ARG A 48 -4.47 8.20 6.90
C ARG A 48 -4.79 6.73 7.19
N TYR A 49 -4.41 6.24 8.39
CA TYR A 49 -4.76 4.89 8.79
C TYR A 49 -6.13 4.85 9.45
N GLY A 50 -6.98 3.96 8.97
CA GLY A 50 -8.25 3.65 9.64
C GLY A 50 -8.06 2.57 10.71
N TYR A 51 -9.07 2.37 11.55
CA TYR A 51 -9.07 1.43 12.67
C TYR A 51 -8.57 0.01 12.33
N ARG A 52 -8.72 -0.45 11.07
CA ARG A 52 -8.28 -1.79 10.66
C ARG A 52 -6.75 -1.90 10.61
N ARG A 53 -6.05 -0.86 10.14
CA ARG A 53 -4.59 -0.81 10.15
C ARG A 53 -4.07 -0.60 11.56
N VAL A 54 -4.66 0.31 12.31
CA VAL A 54 -4.31 0.52 13.73
C VAL A 54 -4.51 -0.77 14.53
N TRP A 55 -5.57 -1.53 14.29
CA TRP A 55 -5.73 -2.85 14.90
C TRP A 55 -4.59 -3.81 14.52
N ALA A 56 -4.14 -3.80 13.27
CA ALA A 56 -3.03 -4.65 12.83
C ALA A 56 -1.71 -4.24 13.50
N LEU A 57 -1.44 -2.93 13.67
CA LEU A 57 -0.28 -2.43 14.39
C LEU A 57 -0.32 -2.84 15.87
N LEU A 58 -1.46 -2.68 16.54
CA LEU A 58 -1.66 -3.14 17.92
C LEU A 58 -1.38 -4.64 18.06
N ARG A 59 -1.88 -5.46 17.13
CA ARG A 59 -1.62 -6.91 17.13
C ARG A 59 -0.14 -7.23 16.97
N ARG A 60 0.58 -6.46 16.16
CA ARG A 60 2.03 -6.59 15.95
C ARG A 60 2.82 -6.24 17.23
N GLU A 61 2.35 -5.28 18.01
CA GLU A 61 2.90 -4.96 19.33
C GLU A 61 2.51 -5.97 20.43
N GLY A 62 1.76 -7.03 20.10
CA GLY A 62 1.39 -8.07 21.06
C GLY A 62 0.07 -7.79 21.82
N TRP A 63 -0.68 -6.74 21.48
CA TRP A 63 -1.97 -6.50 22.11
C TRP A 63 -2.99 -7.59 21.75
N SER A 64 -3.51 -8.28 22.74
CA SER A 64 -4.62 -9.22 22.59
C SER A 64 -5.94 -8.46 22.54
N VAL A 65 -6.28 -7.89 21.38
CA VAL A 65 -7.48 -7.06 21.18
C VAL A 65 -8.26 -7.49 19.95
N ASP A 66 -9.58 -7.56 20.09
CA ASP A 66 -10.48 -7.83 18.97
C ASP A 66 -10.73 -6.57 18.12
N LYS A 67 -10.88 -6.79 16.83
CA LYS A 67 -11.14 -5.73 15.84
C LYS A 67 -12.41 -4.92 16.16
N LYS A 68 -13.46 -5.57 16.67
CA LYS A 68 -14.72 -4.90 17.07
C LYS A 68 -14.50 -3.93 18.23
N ARG A 69 -13.66 -4.32 19.23
CA ARG A 69 -13.31 -3.45 20.37
C ARG A 69 -12.55 -2.22 19.89
N VAL A 70 -11.53 -2.39 19.03
CA VAL A 70 -10.78 -1.28 18.45
C VAL A 70 -11.71 -0.35 17.65
N HIS A 71 -12.60 -0.89 16.84
CA HIS A 71 -13.57 -0.09 16.07
C HIS A 71 -14.52 0.72 16.96
N ARG A 72 -15.02 0.11 18.05
CA ARG A 72 -15.86 0.81 19.01
C ARG A 72 -15.14 2.00 19.65
N LEU A 73 -13.92 1.77 20.17
CA LEU A 73 -13.11 2.83 20.77
C LEU A 73 -12.73 3.90 19.76
N TRP A 74 -12.32 3.50 18.53
CA TRP A 74 -12.04 4.40 17.41
C TRP A 74 -13.16 5.41 17.15
N ARG A 75 -14.40 4.93 17.20
CA ARG A 75 -15.59 5.77 17.03
C ARG A 75 -15.86 6.67 18.24
N GLN A 76 -15.64 6.17 19.44
CA GLN A 76 -15.82 6.92 20.69
C GLN A 76 -14.86 8.10 20.80
N GLU A 77 -13.62 7.90 20.39
CA GLU A 77 -12.57 8.93 20.37
C GLU A 77 -12.63 9.86 19.16
N GLY A 78 -13.59 9.67 18.28
CA GLY A 78 -13.72 10.52 17.09
C GLY A 78 -12.60 10.40 16.05
N LEU A 79 -11.78 9.34 16.11
CA LEU A 79 -10.63 9.09 15.24
C LEU A 79 -11.05 8.70 13.81
N LYS A 80 -11.97 9.45 13.20
CA LYS A 80 -12.42 9.18 11.82
C LYS A 80 -11.38 9.71 10.83
N VAL A 81 -10.94 8.83 9.92
CA VAL A 81 -10.24 9.24 8.70
C VAL A 81 -11.29 9.83 7.74
N THR A 82 -11.00 10.97 7.14
CA THR A 82 -11.85 11.58 6.12
C THR A 82 -12.08 10.55 5.00
N GLU A 83 -13.33 10.16 4.81
CA GLU A 83 -13.68 9.21 3.75
C GLU A 83 -13.45 9.88 2.39
N ARG A 84 -12.71 9.20 1.53
CA ARG A 84 -12.64 9.58 0.12
C ARG A 84 -14.05 9.47 -0.45
N GLN A 85 -14.59 10.56 -1.02
CA GLN A 85 -15.83 10.47 -1.81
C GLN A 85 -15.62 9.41 -2.89
N ARG A 86 -16.34 8.31 -2.78
CA ARG A 86 -16.35 7.29 -3.83
C ARG A 86 -16.93 7.93 -5.08
N LYS A 87 -16.10 8.17 -6.09
CA LYS A 87 -16.63 8.47 -7.43
C LYS A 87 -17.58 7.33 -7.77
N ARG A 88 -18.86 7.67 -8.04
CA ARG A 88 -19.82 6.66 -8.53
C ARG A 88 -19.20 6.04 -9.76
N ARG A 89 -18.83 4.75 -9.69
CA ARG A 89 -18.51 3.98 -10.89
C ARG A 89 -19.76 4.00 -11.74
N ARG A 90 -19.72 4.68 -12.87
CA ARG A 90 -20.64 4.36 -13.96
C ARG A 90 -20.28 2.94 -14.34
N LEU A 91 -21.16 2.00 -13.98
CA LEU A 91 -21.20 0.71 -14.64
C LEU A 91 -21.58 1.04 -16.09
N LEU A 92 -20.58 1.11 -16.96
CA LEU A 92 -20.80 0.95 -18.37
C LEU A 92 -21.25 -0.51 -18.53
N LEU A 93 -22.57 -0.71 -18.59
CA LEU A 93 -23.20 -1.90 -19.10
C LEU A 93 -22.90 -1.92 -20.62
N GLY A 94 -21.69 -2.28 -20.97
CA GLY A 94 -21.27 -2.66 -22.30
C GLY A 94 -20.64 -4.02 -22.14
N GLU A 95 -21.19 -5.01 -22.79
CA GLU A 95 -20.53 -6.27 -23.08
C GLU A 95 -19.27 -5.94 -23.89
N SER A 96 -18.14 -5.74 -23.20
CA SER A 96 -16.87 -5.69 -23.89
C SER A 96 -16.49 -7.14 -24.15
N GLU A 97 -16.65 -7.58 -25.38
CA GLU A 97 -16.12 -8.85 -25.90
C GLU A 97 -14.59 -8.96 -25.78
N ASN A 98 -13.92 -7.89 -25.41
CA ASN A 98 -12.50 -7.84 -25.11
C ASN A 98 -12.25 -8.26 -23.65
N GLY A 99 -12.45 -9.53 -23.37
CA GLY A 99 -11.93 -10.23 -22.21
C GLY A 99 -10.40 -10.30 -22.29
N CYS A 100 -9.71 -9.16 -22.20
CA CYS A 100 -8.27 -9.15 -22.06
C CYS A 100 -7.92 -9.90 -20.76
N THR A 101 -7.35 -11.08 -20.93
CA THR A 101 -6.99 -11.95 -19.81
C THR A 101 -5.82 -11.31 -19.09
N ARG A 102 -6.11 -10.51 -18.06
CA ARG A 102 -5.07 -9.89 -17.25
C ARG A 102 -4.13 -10.94 -16.71
N ARG A 103 -2.87 -10.93 -17.16
CA ARG A 103 -1.84 -11.80 -16.60
C ARG A 103 -1.60 -11.42 -15.15
N ARG A 104 -1.90 -12.32 -14.23
CA ARG A 104 -1.66 -12.11 -12.80
C ARG A 104 -0.23 -12.51 -12.46
N ALA A 105 0.38 -11.79 -11.53
CA ALA A 105 1.64 -12.22 -10.93
C ALA A 105 1.40 -13.50 -10.10
N GLU A 106 2.15 -14.54 -10.40
CA GLU A 106 2.02 -15.88 -9.78
C GLU A 106 3.01 -16.07 -8.63
N HIS A 107 4.14 -15.37 -8.68
CA HIS A 107 5.19 -15.41 -7.66
C HIS A 107 5.88 -14.04 -7.56
N LYS A 108 6.71 -13.87 -6.54
CA LYS A 108 7.56 -12.70 -6.36
C LYS A 108 8.45 -12.49 -7.57
N ASP A 109 8.60 -11.24 -7.98
CA ASP A 109 9.40 -10.84 -9.15
C ASP A 109 8.92 -11.46 -10.48
N HIS A 110 7.63 -11.83 -10.59
CA HIS A 110 7.03 -12.30 -11.84
C HIS A 110 6.64 -11.14 -12.76
N VAL A 111 5.91 -10.18 -12.22
CA VAL A 111 5.46 -8.98 -12.95
C VAL A 111 5.81 -7.74 -12.13
N TRP A 112 6.62 -6.87 -12.69
CA TRP A 112 6.80 -5.53 -12.14
C TRP A 112 5.96 -4.54 -12.91
N SER A 113 5.42 -3.56 -12.22
CA SER A 113 4.68 -2.46 -12.84
C SER A 113 5.27 -1.13 -12.43
N TYR A 114 5.34 -0.19 -13.37
CA TYR A 114 5.70 1.20 -13.09
C TYR A 114 4.73 2.15 -13.78
N ASP A 115 4.68 3.37 -13.27
CA ASP A 115 3.89 4.46 -13.81
C ASP A 115 4.49 5.80 -13.36
N PHE A 116 4.07 6.89 -13.96
CA PHE A 116 4.59 8.20 -13.61
C PHE A 116 3.61 8.99 -12.75
N VAL A 117 4.17 9.68 -11.75
CA VAL A 117 3.44 10.62 -10.89
C VAL A 117 4.08 11.98 -11.02
N MET A 118 3.25 13.01 -11.12
CA MET A 118 3.70 14.40 -11.17
C MET A 118 3.30 15.12 -9.87
N ASP A 119 4.21 15.97 -9.39
CA ASP A 119 3.98 16.89 -8.31
C ASP A 119 4.77 18.19 -8.53
N LEU A 120 4.74 19.10 -7.56
CA LEU A 120 5.45 20.37 -7.61
C LEU A 120 6.20 20.60 -6.30
N THR A 121 7.35 21.25 -6.38
CA THR A 121 7.99 21.87 -5.22
C THR A 121 7.31 23.20 -4.87
N GLU A 122 7.55 23.71 -3.65
CA GLU A 122 6.98 24.97 -3.14
C GLU A 122 7.19 26.16 -4.11
N ASP A 123 8.33 26.20 -4.78
CA ASP A 123 8.67 27.18 -5.81
C ASP A 123 7.98 26.94 -7.17
N GLY A 124 7.06 25.99 -7.26
CA GLY A 124 6.27 25.67 -8.45
C GLY A 124 7.01 24.86 -9.51
N ARG A 125 8.26 24.43 -9.29
CA ARG A 125 8.97 23.58 -10.22
C ARG A 125 8.46 22.15 -10.19
N ARG A 126 8.35 21.53 -11.37
CA ARG A 126 7.84 20.18 -11.51
C ARG A 126 8.74 19.14 -10.85
N LEU A 127 8.08 18.14 -10.25
CA LEU A 127 8.66 16.85 -9.86
C LEU A 127 8.01 15.76 -10.70
N LYS A 128 8.83 14.88 -11.24
CA LYS A 128 8.40 13.65 -11.90
C LYS A 128 8.92 12.48 -11.09
N MET A 129 8.02 11.58 -10.73
CA MET A 129 8.32 10.42 -9.89
C MET A 129 7.97 9.15 -10.64
N MET A 130 8.79 8.09 -10.49
CA MET A 130 8.58 6.80 -11.13
C MET A 130 8.66 5.69 -10.08
N PRO A 131 7.55 5.31 -9.45
CA PRO A 131 7.49 4.11 -8.62
C PRO A 131 7.54 2.84 -9.48
N VAL A 132 8.32 1.87 -9.04
CA VAL A 132 8.35 0.50 -9.56
C VAL A 132 7.86 -0.45 -8.47
N VAL A 133 6.85 -1.26 -8.78
CA VAL A 133 6.18 -2.12 -7.80
C VAL A 133 6.14 -3.56 -8.28
N ASP A 134 6.49 -4.52 -7.40
CA ASP A 134 6.22 -5.93 -7.66
C ASP A 134 4.73 -6.25 -7.43
N GLU A 135 4.06 -6.73 -8.48
CA GLU A 135 2.62 -6.97 -8.43
C GLU A 135 2.23 -8.13 -7.50
N TYR A 136 3.13 -9.06 -7.20
CA TYR A 136 2.85 -10.18 -6.31
C TYR A 136 2.96 -9.76 -4.84
N SER A 137 4.14 -9.31 -4.44
CA SER A 137 4.43 -8.95 -3.04
C SER A 137 3.87 -7.59 -2.63
N ARG A 138 3.55 -6.73 -3.59
CA ARG A 138 3.20 -5.30 -3.39
C ARG A 138 4.37 -4.46 -2.90
N GLU A 139 5.59 -4.98 -2.91
CA GLU A 139 6.78 -4.19 -2.59
C GLU A 139 6.96 -3.05 -3.58
N CYS A 140 7.22 -1.87 -3.07
CA CYS A 140 7.72 -0.75 -3.87
C CYS A 140 9.24 -0.90 -3.99
N LEU A 141 9.71 -1.29 -5.17
CA LEU A 141 11.12 -1.60 -5.41
C LEU A 141 12.00 -0.36 -5.47
N SER A 142 11.48 0.71 -6.07
CA SER A 142 12.11 2.03 -6.11
C SER A 142 11.06 3.11 -6.34
N ILE A 143 11.39 4.35 -6.00
CA ILE A 143 10.68 5.55 -6.46
C ILE A 143 11.75 6.56 -6.88
N ASP A 144 11.94 6.74 -8.18
CA ASP A 144 12.82 7.77 -8.68
C ASP A 144 12.12 9.12 -8.63
N VAL A 145 12.83 10.16 -8.20
CA VAL A 145 12.32 11.53 -8.10
C VAL A 145 13.28 12.47 -8.82
N GLU A 146 12.83 13.07 -9.92
CA GLU A 146 13.64 14.00 -10.72
C GLU A 146 12.78 15.16 -11.25
N ARG A 147 13.42 16.19 -11.80
CA ARG A 147 12.72 17.27 -12.52
C ARG A 147 12.15 16.78 -13.86
N SER A 148 12.87 15.87 -14.50
CA SER A 148 12.44 15.14 -15.69
C SER A 148 13.01 13.72 -15.63
N ILE A 149 12.31 12.76 -16.21
CA ILE A 149 12.76 11.37 -16.31
C ILE A 149 12.70 11.02 -17.80
N THR A 150 13.86 10.72 -18.37
CA THR A 150 14.03 10.32 -19.77
C THR A 150 13.87 8.80 -19.92
N ALA A 151 13.93 8.30 -21.17
CA ALA A 151 13.97 6.86 -21.42
C ALA A 151 15.23 6.19 -20.88
N GLU A 152 16.36 6.90 -20.94
CA GLU A 152 17.64 6.43 -20.43
C GLU A 152 17.59 6.28 -18.91
N ASP A 153 17.04 7.26 -18.18
CA ASP A 153 16.85 7.19 -16.74
C ASP A 153 15.99 5.97 -16.33
N VAL A 154 14.92 5.69 -17.08
CA VAL A 154 14.08 4.51 -16.84
C VAL A 154 14.87 3.22 -17.04
N VAL A 155 15.64 3.12 -18.15
CA VAL A 155 16.49 1.96 -18.45
C VAL A 155 17.54 1.77 -17.35
N ASP A 156 18.22 2.83 -16.93
CA ASP A 156 19.26 2.79 -15.89
C ASP A 156 18.69 2.31 -14.55
N ARG A 157 17.51 2.79 -14.19
CA ARG A 157 16.82 2.35 -12.97
C ARG A 157 16.45 0.87 -13.05
N LEU A 158 15.79 0.45 -14.12
CA LEU A 158 15.41 -0.95 -14.30
C LEU A 158 16.66 -1.86 -14.35
N ALA A 159 17.72 -1.45 -15.02
CA ALA A 159 18.98 -2.18 -15.05
C ALA A 159 19.61 -2.31 -13.65
N SER A 160 19.53 -1.27 -12.84
CA SER A 160 19.96 -1.32 -11.44
C SER A 160 19.16 -2.33 -10.62
N LEU A 161 17.84 -2.31 -10.75
CA LEU A 161 16.95 -3.25 -10.09
C LEU A 161 17.22 -4.70 -10.56
N PHE A 162 17.45 -4.91 -11.86
CA PHE A 162 17.79 -6.25 -12.39
C PHE A 162 19.09 -6.79 -11.82
N ARG A 163 20.10 -5.95 -11.62
CA ARG A 163 21.39 -6.37 -10.99
C ARG A 163 21.21 -6.76 -9.54
N GLY A 164 20.38 -6.03 -8.79
CA GLY A 164 20.23 -6.28 -7.36
C GLY A 164 19.23 -7.38 -7.00
N ARG A 165 18.21 -7.56 -7.82
CA ARG A 165 17.05 -8.41 -7.47
C ARG A 165 16.80 -9.56 -8.46
N GLY A 166 17.38 -9.49 -9.63
CA GLY A 166 17.06 -10.36 -10.75
C GLY A 166 16.05 -9.73 -11.71
N ARG A 167 15.85 -10.38 -12.84
CA ARG A 167 14.94 -9.91 -13.88
C ARG A 167 13.53 -10.45 -13.63
N PRO A 168 12.48 -9.62 -13.75
CA PRO A 168 11.13 -10.13 -13.79
C PRO A 168 10.86 -10.82 -15.13
N ALA A 169 9.83 -11.67 -15.20
CA ALA A 169 9.38 -12.20 -16.49
C ALA A 169 8.68 -11.11 -17.33
N PHE A 170 7.98 -10.22 -16.65
CA PHE A 170 7.16 -9.19 -17.31
C PHE A 170 7.32 -7.83 -16.66
N ILE A 171 7.29 -6.78 -17.49
CA ILE A 171 7.11 -5.40 -17.04
C ILE A 171 5.81 -4.86 -17.64
N ARG A 172 4.99 -4.29 -16.76
CA ARG A 172 3.74 -3.61 -17.11
C ARG A 172 3.92 -2.11 -16.99
N SER A 173 3.57 -1.38 -18.04
CA SER A 173 3.58 0.08 -18.03
C SER A 173 2.52 0.64 -18.96
N ASP A 174 2.11 1.87 -18.72
CA ASP A 174 1.31 2.62 -19.66
C ASP A 174 2.15 3.02 -20.88
N ILE A 175 1.47 3.22 -22.01
CA ILE A 175 2.13 3.64 -23.25
C ILE A 175 2.49 5.12 -23.10
N GLY A 176 3.76 5.39 -22.80
CA GLY A 176 4.31 6.74 -22.82
C GLY A 176 4.47 7.29 -24.25
N PRO A 177 5.04 8.51 -24.41
CA PRO A 177 5.34 9.08 -25.71
C PRO A 177 6.10 8.07 -26.58
N GLU A 178 5.66 7.88 -27.84
CA GLU A 178 6.07 6.76 -28.71
C GLU A 178 7.58 6.48 -28.80
N PHE A 179 8.40 7.52 -28.75
CA PHE A 179 9.87 7.35 -28.83
C PHE A 179 10.47 6.77 -27.56
N VAL A 180 9.99 7.23 -26.39
CA VAL A 180 10.42 6.75 -25.08
C VAL A 180 10.01 5.29 -24.92
N ALA A 181 8.78 4.95 -25.27
CA ALA A 181 8.27 3.60 -25.23
C ALA A 181 9.08 2.65 -26.13
N LYS A 182 9.47 3.06 -27.33
CA LYS A 182 10.25 2.23 -28.26
C LYS A 182 11.66 1.92 -27.76
N ALA A 183 12.35 2.89 -27.16
CA ALA A 183 13.69 2.69 -26.60
C ALA A 183 13.67 1.70 -25.43
N ILE A 184 12.75 1.90 -24.48
CA ILE A 184 12.57 1.01 -23.33
C ILE A 184 12.17 -0.39 -23.80
N LYS A 185 11.24 -0.51 -24.75
CA LYS A 185 10.81 -1.80 -25.30
C LYS A 185 11.97 -2.58 -25.87
N ARG A 186 12.79 -1.98 -26.73
CA ARG A 186 13.97 -2.64 -27.33
C ARG A 186 14.93 -3.14 -26.25
N TRP A 187 15.18 -2.31 -25.23
CA TRP A 187 16.06 -2.69 -24.15
C TRP A 187 15.50 -3.87 -23.33
N LEU A 188 14.20 -3.89 -23.05
CA LEU A 188 13.53 -4.98 -22.34
C LEU A 188 13.59 -6.28 -23.15
N GLU A 189 13.29 -6.21 -24.46
CA GLU A 189 13.41 -7.34 -25.39
C GLU A 189 14.83 -7.92 -25.40
N THR A 190 15.85 -7.07 -25.49
CA THR A 190 17.27 -7.48 -25.42
C THR A 190 17.61 -8.08 -24.04
N SER A 191 16.94 -7.62 -23.00
CA SER A 191 17.12 -8.12 -21.63
C SER A 191 16.34 -9.41 -21.36
N GLY A 192 15.57 -9.93 -22.33
CA GLY A 192 14.74 -11.13 -22.17
C GLY A 192 13.52 -10.94 -21.28
N VAL A 193 13.00 -9.71 -21.17
CA VAL A 193 11.82 -9.35 -20.37
C VAL A 193 10.68 -8.95 -21.32
N GLU A 194 9.54 -9.60 -21.16
CA GLU A 194 8.34 -9.26 -21.94
C GLU A 194 7.66 -8.01 -21.40
N THR A 195 7.15 -7.17 -22.31
CA THR A 195 6.37 -5.98 -21.94
C THR A 195 4.89 -6.28 -22.05
N LEU A 196 4.16 -6.04 -20.96
CA LEU A 196 2.70 -6.09 -20.91
C LEU A 196 2.17 -4.67 -21.10
N TYR A 197 1.75 -4.35 -22.32
CA TYR A 197 1.16 -3.04 -22.61
C TYR A 197 -0.27 -2.98 -22.11
N ILE A 198 -0.64 -1.80 -21.61
CA ILE A 198 -2.00 -1.47 -21.22
C ILE A 198 -2.70 -0.93 -22.45
N GLU A 199 -3.81 -1.52 -22.84
CA GLU A 199 -4.59 -1.00 -23.95
C GLU A 199 -5.17 0.39 -23.60
N PRO A 200 -5.18 1.34 -24.58
CA PRO A 200 -5.82 2.63 -24.37
C PRO A 200 -7.29 2.45 -23.94
N GLY A 201 -7.63 3.02 -22.76
CA GLY A 201 -8.97 2.89 -22.19
C GLY A 201 -9.16 1.72 -21.22
N SER A 202 -8.13 0.93 -20.93
CA SER A 202 -8.15 -0.21 -20.01
C SER A 202 -7.37 0.06 -18.69
N PRO A 203 -7.73 1.09 -17.89
CA PRO A 203 -7.00 1.45 -16.67
C PRO A 203 -6.96 0.32 -15.64
N TRP A 204 -7.93 -0.61 -15.68
CA TRP A 204 -7.95 -1.78 -14.78
C TRP A 204 -6.76 -2.73 -14.97
N GLU A 205 -6.05 -2.67 -16.09
CA GLU A 205 -4.86 -3.47 -16.35
C GLU A 205 -3.68 -3.02 -15.49
N ASN A 206 -3.56 -1.73 -15.15
CA ASN A 206 -2.53 -1.17 -14.27
C ASN A 206 -2.98 -0.98 -12.81
N ALA A 207 -4.02 -1.69 -12.38
CA ALA A 207 -4.63 -1.46 -11.07
C ALA A 207 -3.66 -1.60 -9.86
N TYR A 208 -2.49 -2.22 -10.02
CA TYR A 208 -1.49 -2.32 -8.95
C TYR A 208 -0.70 -1.04 -8.80
N SER A 209 -0.13 -0.50 -9.89
CA SER A 209 0.53 0.81 -9.88
C SER A 209 -0.47 1.91 -9.50
N GLU A 210 -1.67 1.92 -10.08
CA GLU A 210 -2.70 2.90 -9.71
C GLU A 210 -3.08 2.82 -8.23
N THR A 211 -3.19 1.62 -7.68
CA THR A 211 -3.47 1.43 -6.25
C THR A 211 -2.32 1.95 -5.39
N PHE A 212 -1.08 1.66 -5.77
CA PHE A 212 0.11 2.19 -5.09
C PHE A 212 0.12 3.72 -5.15
N ILE A 213 0.06 4.30 -6.35
CA ILE A 213 0.07 5.75 -6.59
C ILE A 213 -1.05 6.44 -5.82
N SER A 214 -2.24 5.85 -5.82
CA SER A 214 -3.36 6.37 -5.04
C SER A 214 -3.07 6.42 -3.54
N ARG A 215 -2.30 5.47 -2.98
CA ARG A 215 -1.88 5.46 -1.57
C ARG A 215 -0.73 6.42 -1.33
N PHE A 216 0.27 6.38 -2.18
CA PHE A 216 1.39 7.30 -2.18
C PHE A 216 0.93 8.76 -2.20
N SER A 217 0.03 9.09 -3.13
CA SER A 217 -0.56 10.42 -3.19
C SER A 217 -1.37 10.79 -1.95
N ASP A 218 -2.15 9.86 -1.37
CA ASP A 218 -2.98 10.15 -0.20
C ASP A 218 -2.18 10.21 1.11
N GLU A 219 -1.15 9.38 1.23
CA GLU A 219 -0.37 9.21 2.45
C GLU A 219 0.86 10.14 2.52
N LEU A 220 1.41 10.58 1.37
CA LEU A 220 2.54 11.52 1.29
C LEU A 220 2.21 12.79 0.51
N LEU A 221 2.04 12.72 -0.84
CA LEU A 221 2.04 13.89 -1.71
C LEU A 221 1.00 14.97 -1.37
N LYS A 222 -0.15 14.58 -0.80
CA LYS A 222 -1.20 15.52 -0.34
C LYS A 222 -0.98 16.07 1.06
N ARG A 223 0.06 15.64 1.73
CA ARG A 223 0.35 16.03 3.11
C ARG A 223 1.62 16.84 3.23
N GLU A 224 2.57 16.56 2.36
CA GLU A 224 3.85 17.22 2.35
C GLU A 224 3.91 18.25 1.20
N LEU A 225 4.58 19.36 1.46
CA LEU A 225 4.95 20.36 0.48
C LEU A 225 6.46 20.36 0.42
N PHE A 226 7.01 19.91 -0.70
CA PHE A 226 8.46 19.77 -0.85
C PHE A 226 9.11 21.12 -1.13
N GLY A 227 10.04 21.54 -0.31
CA GLY A 227 10.82 22.77 -0.50
C GLY A 227 11.74 22.69 -1.72
N ASP A 228 12.40 21.53 -1.91
CA ASP A 228 13.27 21.30 -3.05
C ASP A 228 13.30 19.84 -3.52
N LEU A 229 14.14 19.55 -4.54
CA LEU A 229 14.28 18.20 -5.09
C LEU A 229 14.95 17.22 -4.10
N LEU A 230 15.90 17.69 -3.30
CA LEU A 230 16.62 16.84 -2.35
C LEU A 230 15.69 16.40 -1.22
N GLU A 231 14.94 17.33 -0.66
CA GLU A 231 13.92 17.02 0.35
C GLU A 231 12.87 16.04 -0.19
N ALA A 232 12.40 16.26 -1.42
CA ALA A 232 11.47 15.34 -2.07
C ALA A 232 12.06 13.93 -2.18
N LYS A 233 13.33 13.78 -2.58
CA LYS A 233 14.02 12.48 -2.65
C LYS A 233 14.08 11.80 -1.29
N VAL A 234 14.43 12.53 -0.23
CA VAL A 234 14.55 12.00 1.13
C VAL A 234 13.20 11.53 1.66
N LEU A 235 12.18 12.40 1.59
CA LEU A 235 10.84 12.08 2.11
C LEU A 235 10.14 10.96 1.32
N VAL A 236 10.36 10.91 0.01
CA VAL A 236 9.82 9.83 -0.84
C VAL A 236 10.50 8.49 -0.53
N GLU A 237 11.82 8.48 -0.29
CA GLU A 237 12.53 7.26 0.08
C GLU A 237 12.13 6.77 1.48
N ASP A 238 12.00 7.67 2.46
CA ASP A 238 11.48 7.34 3.78
C ASP A 238 10.07 6.74 3.70
N HIS A 239 9.20 7.34 2.87
CA HIS A 239 7.87 6.78 2.61
C HIS A 239 7.92 5.39 1.98
N ARG A 240 8.85 5.14 1.03
CA ARG A 240 9.03 3.82 0.40
C ARG A 240 9.42 2.77 1.44
N GLU A 241 10.37 3.09 2.31
CA GLU A 241 10.79 2.21 3.40
C GLU A 241 9.64 1.93 4.37
N HIS A 242 8.95 2.99 4.83
CA HIS A 242 7.76 2.86 5.68
C HIS A 242 6.66 2.01 5.02
N TYR A 243 6.40 2.22 3.73
CA TYR A 243 5.42 1.46 2.96
C TYR A 243 5.76 -0.03 2.92
N ASN A 244 7.03 -0.38 2.71
CA ASN A 244 7.48 -1.76 2.60
C ASN A 244 7.57 -2.47 3.95
N HIS A 245 8.04 -1.79 5.00
CA HIS A 245 8.42 -2.41 6.27
C HIS A 245 7.40 -2.21 7.38
N ASP A 246 6.66 -1.11 7.39
CA ASP A 246 5.79 -0.76 8.52
C ASP A 246 4.29 -0.80 8.18
N ARG A 247 3.94 -0.46 6.96
CA ARG A 247 2.56 -0.29 6.54
C ARG A 247 1.80 -1.61 6.42
N PRO A 248 0.69 -1.83 7.21
CA PRO A 248 -0.13 -3.05 7.06
C PRO A 248 -0.95 -3.03 5.76
N HIS A 249 -0.88 -4.11 5.00
CA HIS A 249 -1.63 -4.31 3.76
C HIS A 249 -2.80 -5.28 3.92
N SER A 250 -4.03 -4.80 3.71
CA SER A 250 -5.22 -5.65 3.86
C SER A 250 -5.28 -6.81 2.85
N ALA A 251 -4.74 -6.61 1.65
CA ALA A 251 -4.67 -7.64 0.62
C ALA A 251 -3.64 -8.74 0.94
N LEU A 252 -2.69 -8.46 1.85
CA LEU A 252 -1.66 -9.38 2.32
C LEU A 252 -1.95 -9.89 3.75
N GLY A 253 -3.22 -9.95 4.15
CA GLY A 253 -3.58 -10.37 5.51
C GLY A 253 -3.06 -9.44 6.62
N TYR A 254 -2.83 -8.16 6.30
CA TYR A 254 -2.22 -7.13 7.16
C TYR A 254 -0.72 -7.33 7.42
N GLN A 255 -0.05 -8.23 6.72
CA GLN A 255 1.42 -8.22 6.65
C GLN A 255 1.90 -6.99 5.89
N THR A 256 3.16 -6.60 6.11
CA THR A 256 3.83 -5.63 5.25
C THR A 256 4.26 -6.28 3.94
N PRO A 257 4.49 -5.51 2.86
CA PRO A 257 5.02 -6.05 1.62
C PRO A 257 6.31 -6.85 1.84
N ALA A 258 7.27 -6.33 2.61
CA ALA A 258 8.54 -7.00 2.90
C ALA A 258 8.36 -8.31 3.69
N GLN A 259 7.46 -8.35 4.67
CA GLN A 259 7.13 -9.59 5.40
C GLN A 259 6.54 -10.65 4.48
N PHE A 260 5.63 -10.24 3.60
CA PHE A 260 5.00 -11.15 2.64
C PHE A 260 6.01 -11.66 1.60
N ALA A 261 6.88 -10.79 1.09
CA ALA A 261 7.94 -11.16 0.15
C ALA A 261 8.95 -12.14 0.78
N GLY A 262 9.35 -11.88 2.04
CA GLY A 262 10.25 -12.77 2.77
C GLY A 262 9.63 -14.16 3.02
N ALA A 263 8.34 -14.25 3.32
CA ALA A 263 7.64 -15.53 3.45
C ALA A 263 7.60 -16.28 2.11
N ALA A 264 7.37 -15.60 0.99
CA ALA A 264 7.37 -16.20 -0.35
C ALA A 264 8.74 -16.74 -0.74
N ASP A 265 9.83 -16.06 -0.35
CA ASP A 265 11.21 -16.57 -0.56
C ASP A 265 11.50 -17.83 0.24
N LEU A 266 11.00 -17.92 1.47
CA LEU A 266 11.12 -19.12 2.31
C LEU A 266 10.35 -20.29 1.70
N ASP A 267 9.11 -20.08 1.29
CA ASP A 267 8.29 -21.11 0.65
C ASP A 267 8.94 -21.64 -0.64
N ARG A 268 9.58 -20.77 -1.42
CA ARG A 268 10.30 -21.15 -2.62
C ARG A 268 11.51 -22.00 -2.30
N LYS A 269 12.32 -21.60 -1.31
CA LYS A 269 13.49 -22.35 -0.86
C LYS A 269 13.12 -23.76 -0.34
N VAL A 270 12.02 -23.89 0.39
CA VAL A 270 11.53 -25.19 0.87
C VAL A 270 11.12 -26.07 -0.30
N LYS A 271 10.37 -25.54 -1.28
CA LYS A 271 9.98 -26.29 -2.48
C LYS A 271 11.18 -26.71 -3.33
N ASP A 272 12.22 -25.89 -3.42
CA ASP A 272 13.46 -26.19 -4.11
C ASP A 272 14.29 -27.27 -3.34
N ALA A 273 14.19 -27.31 -2.00
CA ALA A 273 14.86 -28.28 -1.14
C ALA A 273 14.18 -29.66 -1.16
N ASP A 274 12.87 -29.73 -1.35
CA ASP A 274 12.09 -30.99 -1.42
C ASP A 274 12.27 -31.75 -2.75
N GLY A 275 13.27 -31.43 -3.53
CA GLY A 275 13.85 -32.31 -4.56
C GLY A 275 13.01 -32.52 -5.82
N LYS A 276 12.22 -31.52 -6.25
CA LYS A 276 11.73 -31.54 -7.64
C LYS A 276 12.83 -31.07 -8.59
N PRO A 277 13.17 -31.88 -9.65
CA PRO A 277 14.25 -31.54 -10.55
C PRO A 277 14.01 -30.17 -11.20
N LYS A 278 15.01 -29.30 -11.07
CA LYS A 278 15.11 -28.12 -11.93
C LYS A 278 15.24 -28.63 -13.36
N GLU A 279 14.33 -28.35 -14.23
CA GLU A 279 14.61 -28.33 -15.65
C GLU A 279 15.61 -27.20 -15.92
N LEU A 280 16.88 -27.56 -15.85
CA LEU A 280 17.96 -26.79 -16.43
C LEU A 280 17.78 -26.84 -17.93
N GLU A 281 17.07 -25.87 -18.49
CA GLU A 281 17.17 -25.62 -19.92
C GLU A 281 18.62 -25.31 -20.27
N SER A 282 19.17 -26.28 -20.96
CA SER A 282 20.44 -26.29 -21.62
C SER A 282 20.57 -25.09 -22.59
N VAL A 283 21.35 -24.10 -22.20
CA VAL A 283 21.94 -23.15 -23.15
C VAL A 283 23.45 -23.23 -22.98
N LEU A 284 24.02 -24.26 -23.54
CA LEU A 284 25.46 -24.33 -23.88
C LEU A 284 25.69 -25.48 -24.87
N THR A 285 25.54 -25.19 -26.12
CA THR A 285 26.37 -25.75 -27.19
C THR A 285 26.21 -24.89 -28.45
N LEU A 286 27.14 -23.99 -28.62
CA LEU A 286 27.56 -23.55 -29.95
C LEU A 286 29.09 -23.63 -29.94
N SER A 287 29.52 -24.71 -30.54
CA SER A 287 30.85 -24.87 -31.14
C SER A 287 30.97 -23.88 -32.27
#